data_27f69b65251ade7aef39ce81cc9074d5
#
_entry.id   27f69b65251ade7aef39ce81cc9074d5
#
_cell.length_a   1.000
_cell.length_b   1.000
_cell.length_c   1.000
_cell.angle_alpha   90.00
_cell.angle_beta   90.00
_cell.angle_gamma   90.00
#
_symmetry.space_group_name_H-M   'P 1'
#
loop_
_entity.id
_entity.type
_entity.pdbx_description
1 polymer ?
#
loop_
_entity_poly.entity_id
_entity_poly.type
_entity_poly.pdbx_seq_one_letter_code
_entity_poly.pdbx_strand_id
1 'polypeptide(L)'
;LETTVNANGKINRKKRFGRSIKNRCPGYFQAQVKRKFTQTCGTYIEVPQEYRASQYDHTVDEYIKKKLSDRMFKLTDGSRVQRDLYSSFLLYNIDLKARTIDRAKCIESFNDFLLKQQDLITYIKVNKIKVANSGIKL
;
A
#
# COMPACT_ATOMS: atom_id res chain seq x y z
N LEU A 1 1.43 19.22 -25.17
CA LEU A 1 0.60 19.03 -23.95
C LEU A 1 -0.83 19.33 -24.33
N GLU A 2 -1.67 18.30 -24.54
CA GLU A 2 -3.10 18.51 -24.77
C GLU A 2 -3.75 18.93 -23.43
N THR A 3 -4.14 20.17 -23.36
CA THR A 3 -4.97 20.71 -22.28
C THR A 3 -6.42 20.70 -22.76
N THR A 4 -7.32 20.04 -22.04
CA THR A 4 -8.77 20.16 -22.27
C THR A 4 -9.35 21.11 -21.23
N VAL A 5 -10.19 22.04 -21.69
CA VAL A 5 -10.91 22.96 -20.81
C VAL A 5 -12.30 22.35 -20.56
N ASN A 6 -12.70 22.18 -19.31
CA ASN A 6 -14.06 21.71 -18.96
C ASN A 6 -15.06 22.85 -19.11
N ALA A 7 -16.38 22.51 -19.21
CA ALA A 7 -17.49 23.48 -19.33
C ALA A 7 -17.46 24.62 -18.30
N ASN A 8 -16.76 24.43 -17.17
CA ASN A 8 -16.58 25.42 -16.10
C ASN A 8 -15.25 26.19 -16.19
N GLY A 9 -14.60 26.24 -17.36
CA GLY A 9 -13.34 26.96 -17.55
C GLY A 9 -12.10 26.39 -16.87
N LYS A 10 -12.18 25.24 -16.20
CA LYS A 10 -11.06 24.64 -15.49
C LYS A 10 -10.16 23.85 -16.44
N ILE A 11 -8.88 24.21 -16.47
CA ILE A 11 -7.88 23.54 -17.31
C ILE A 11 -7.53 22.18 -16.72
N ASN A 12 -7.95 21.10 -17.37
CA ASN A 12 -7.53 19.74 -17.04
C ASN A 12 -6.23 19.41 -17.78
N ARG A 13 -5.13 19.35 -17.08
CA ARG A 13 -3.87 18.80 -17.61
C ARG A 13 -3.97 17.27 -17.66
N LYS A 14 -3.88 16.68 -18.87
CA LYS A 14 -3.80 15.23 -19.03
C LYS A 14 -2.65 14.69 -18.16
N LYS A 15 -2.98 13.86 -17.19
CA LYS A 15 -1.96 13.22 -16.34
C LYS A 15 -1.07 12.33 -17.20
N ARG A 16 0.25 12.61 -17.24
CA ARG A 16 1.25 11.90 -18.07
C ARG A 16 1.36 10.40 -17.77
N PHE A 17 0.79 9.92 -16.67
CA PHE A 17 0.92 8.56 -16.19
C PHE A 17 0.03 7.54 -16.91
N GLY A 18 -0.99 7.92 -17.65
CA GLY A 18 -1.91 6.98 -18.30
C GLY A 18 -1.19 6.03 -19.28
N ARG A 19 -0.27 6.56 -20.11
CA ARG A 19 0.52 5.74 -21.04
C ARG A 19 1.47 4.79 -20.29
N SER A 20 2.14 5.26 -19.24
CA SER A 20 3.05 4.43 -18.42
C SER A 20 2.30 3.31 -17.70
N ILE A 21 1.11 3.56 -17.16
CA ILE A 21 0.26 2.56 -16.53
C ILE A 21 -0.23 1.55 -17.57
N LYS A 22 -0.68 2.01 -18.74
CA LYS A 22 -1.13 1.14 -19.84
C LYS A 22 0.00 0.19 -20.30
N ASN A 23 1.21 0.71 -20.44
CA ASN A 23 2.36 -0.10 -20.87
C ASN A 23 2.80 -1.16 -19.84
N ARG A 24 2.48 -0.97 -18.56
CA ARG A 24 2.77 -1.94 -17.49
C ARG A 24 1.71 -3.03 -17.34
N CYS A 25 0.60 -2.91 -18.06
CA CYS A 25 -0.48 -3.90 -18.10
C CYS A 25 -0.86 -4.47 -16.71
N PRO A 26 -1.19 -3.64 -15.70
CA PRO A 26 -1.41 -4.13 -14.33
C PRO A 26 -2.54 -5.18 -14.27
N GLY A 27 -3.58 -5.06 -15.07
CA GLY A 27 -4.65 -6.07 -15.16
C GLY A 27 -4.16 -7.41 -15.70
N TYR A 28 -3.24 -7.42 -16.67
CA TYR A 28 -2.61 -8.65 -17.15
C TYR A 28 -1.76 -9.30 -16.06
N PHE A 29 -0.97 -8.51 -15.34
CA PHE A 29 -0.18 -9.03 -14.21
C PHE A 29 -1.08 -9.69 -13.16
N GLN A 30 -2.16 -9.02 -12.75
CA GLN A 30 -3.13 -9.55 -11.80
C GLN A 30 -3.74 -10.88 -12.28
N ALA A 31 -4.15 -10.94 -13.54
CA ALA A 31 -4.70 -12.17 -14.14
C ALA A 31 -3.67 -13.32 -14.13
N GLN A 32 -2.40 -13.04 -14.44
CA GLN A 32 -1.34 -14.05 -14.39
C GLN A 32 -1.06 -14.53 -12.97
N VAL A 33 -1.03 -13.64 -11.98
CA VAL A 33 -0.88 -14.00 -10.56
C VAL A 33 -2.03 -14.92 -10.14
N LYS A 34 -3.27 -14.52 -10.41
CA LYS A 34 -4.47 -15.35 -10.11
C LYS A 34 -4.36 -16.74 -10.73
N ARG A 35 -4.04 -16.81 -12.04
CA ARG A 35 -3.88 -18.09 -12.75
C ARG A 35 -2.81 -18.98 -12.11
N LYS A 36 -1.65 -18.41 -11.78
CA LYS A 36 -0.54 -19.17 -11.15
C LYS A 36 -0.93 -19.71 -9.78
N PHE A 37 -1.55 -18.91 -8.93
CA PHE A 37 -2.04 -19.37 -7.63
C PHE A 37 -3.06 -20.51 -7.78
N THR A 38 -4.00 -20.42 -8.72
CA THR A 38 -4.96 -21.50 -8.99
C THR A 38 -4.25 -22.79 -9.43
N GLN A 39 -3.21 -22.69 -10.27
CA GLN A 39 -2.44 -23.85 -10.74
C GLN A 39 -1.63 -24.53 -9.62
N THR A 40 -1.24 -23.80 -8.58
CA THR A 40 -0.47 -24.32 -7.43
C THR A 40 -1.36 -24.66 -6.23
N CYS A 41 -2.66 -24.77 -6.42
CA CYS A 41 -3.66 -24.99 -5.36
C CYS A 41 -3.62 -23.94 -4.25
N GLY A 42 -3.09 -22.75 -4.55
CA GLY A 42 -3.05 -21.60 -3.65
C GLY A 42 -4.38 -20.84 -3.63
N THR A 43 -4.60 -20.07 -2.58
CA THR A 43 -5.76 -19.18 -2.46
C THR A 43 -5.41 -17.77 -2.92
N TYR A 44 -6.14 -17.26 -3.91
CA TYR A 44 -6.04 -15.88 -4.36
C TYR A 44 -7.25 -15.09 -3.85
N ILE A 45 -6.98 -14.01 -3.16
CA ILE A 45 -8.01 -13.16 -2.53
C ILE A 45 -7.88 -11.75 -3.06
N GLU A 46 -8.95 -11.23 -3.63
CA GLU A 46 -9.05 -9.82 -4.01
C GLU A 46 -9.67 -9.03 -2.86
N VAL A 47 -8.90 -8.07 -2.35
CA VAL A 47 -9.36 -7.21 -1.26
C VAL A 47 -10.08 -5.98 -1.85
N PRO A 48 -11.35 -5.75 -1.51
CA PRO A 48 -12.09 -4.58 -1.97
C PRO A 48 -11.45 -3.27 -1.54
N GLN A 49 -11.59 -2.21 -2.37
CA GLN A 49 -11.01 -0.88 -2.10
C GLN A 49 -11.58 -0.21 -0.84
N GLU A 50 -12.75 -0.61 -0.39
CA GLU A 50 -13.43 -0.11 0.80
C GLU A 50 -12.64 -0.35 2.10
N TYR A 51 -11.73 -1.34 2.12
CA TYR A 51 -10.86 -1.59 3.29
C TYR A 51 -9.88 -0.44 3.57
N ARG A 52 -9.59 0.43 2.60
CA ARG A 52 -8.75 1.63 2.74
C ARG A 52 -7.51 1.43 3.62
N ALA A 53 -6.84 0.28 3.52
CA ALA A 53 -5.71 -0.09 4.38
C ALA A 53 -4.62 1.00 4.48
N SER A 54 -4.42 1.81 3.43
CA SER A 54 -3.46 2.92 3.45
C SER A 54 -3.86 4.09 4.36
N GLN A 55 -5.08 4.11 4.88
CA GLN A 55 -5.61 5.19 5.73
C GLN A 55 -5.92 4.70 7.15
N TYR A 56 -6.06 3.40 7.37
CA TYR A 56 -6.42 2.85 8.68
C TYR A 56 -5.26 2.94 9.67
N ASP A 57 -5.56 3.32 10.89
CA ASP A 57 -4.66 3.28 12.04
C ASP A 57 -5.22 2.31 13.09
N HIS A 58 -4.60 1.14 13.21
CA HIS A 58 -5.05 0.08 14.12
C HIS A 58 -4.87 0.43 15.60
N THR A 59 -4.01 1.42 15.92
CA THR A 59 -3.76 1.82 17.32
C THR A 59 -4.98 2.49 17.93
N VAL A 60 -5.69 3.30 17.15
CA VAL A 60 -6.90 4.05 17.57
C VAL A 60 -8.19 3.57 16.92
N ASP A 61 -8.13 2.57 16.02
CA ASP A 61 -9.28 2.06 15.27
C ASP A 61 -9.96 3.10 14.37
N GLU A 62 -9.16 3.97 13.73
CA GLU A 62 -9.69 5.06 12.93
C GLU A 62 -9.08 5.12 11.53
N TYR A 63 -9.83 5.73 10.59
CA TYR A 63 -9.36 6.03 9.25
C TYR A 63 -8.82 7.45 9.17
N ILE A 64 -7.50 7.60 9.16
CA ILE A 64 -6.81 8.88 9.13
C ILE A 64 -6.28 9.13 7.71
N LYS A 65 -6.79 10.18 7.06
CA LYS A 65 -6.33 10.56 5.72
C LYS A 65 -4.91 11.11 5.76
N LYS A 66 -3.98 10.42 5.07
CA LYS A 66 -2.57 10.80 4.97
C LYS A 66 -2.27 11.39 3.60
N LYS A 67 -1.29 12.30 3.52
CA LYS A 67 -0.86 12.85 2.23
C LYS A 67 -0.16 11.78 1.39
N LEU A 68 -0.34 11.79 0.08
CA LEU A 68 0.31 10.83 -0.82
C LEU A 68 1.83 10.95 -0.84
N SER A 69 2.36 12.13 -0.47
CA SER A 69 3.80 12.39 -0.33
C SER A 69 4.42 11.73 0.89
N ASP A 70 3.61 11.43 1.92
CA ASP A 70 4.08 10.92 3.19
C ASP A 70 4.34 9.41 3.07
N ARG A 71 5.56 9.07 2.69
CA ARG A 71 6.01 7.68 2.52
C ARG A 71 6.38 7.02 3.84
N MET A 72 6.89 7.81 4.78
CA MET A 72 7.15 7.44 6.17
C MET A 72 6.28 8.32 7.05
N PHE A 73 5.50 7.74 7.94
CA PHE A 73 4.65 8.51 8.87
C PHE A 73 4.66 7.91 10.27
N LYS A 74 4.13 8.66 11.22
CA LYS A 74 3.90 8.19 12.59
C LYS A 74 2.45 7.79 12.75
N LEU A 75 2.21 6.66 13.39
CA LEU A 75 0.91 6.27 13.92
C LEU A 75 0.58 7.10 15.17
N THR A 76 -0.64 6.98 15.66
CA THR A 76 -1.10 7.75 16.83
C THR A 76 -0.33 7.39 18.10
N ASP A 77 0.15 6.16 18.24
CA ASP A 77 1.03 5.71 19.32
C ASP A 77 2.48 6.20 19.21
N GLY A 78 2.82 6.93 18.13
CA GLY A 78 4.16 7.43 17.84
C GLY A 78 5.05 6.48 17.04
N SER A 79 4.63 5.26 16.78
CA SER A 79 5.37 4.27 15.99
C SER A 79 5.57 4.75 14.57
N ARG A 80 6.81 4.64 14.05
CA ARG A 80 7.15 5.08 12.70
C ARG A 80 7.09 3.93 11.71
N VAL A 81 6.25 4.08 10.69
CA VAL A 81 6.02 3.04 9.69
C VAL A 81 6.21 3.56 8.27
N GLN A 82 6.65 2.66 7.38
CA GLN A 82 6.66 2.90 5.95
C GLN A 82 5.27 2.57 5.39
N ARG A 83 4.69 3.48 4.62
CA ARG A 83 3.29 3.45 4.20
C ARG A 83 2.87 2.16 3.49
N ASP A 84 3.67 1.73 2.52
CA ASP A 84 3.29 0.60 1.67
C ASP A 84 3.50 -0.74 2.40
N LEU A 85 4.54 -0.83 3.26
CA LEU A 85 4.75 -1.99 4.15
C LEU A 85 3.64 -2.09 5.20
N TYR A 86 3.27 -0.96 5.80
CA TYR A 86 2.19 -0.94 6.77
C TYR A 86 0.83 -1.31 6.15
N SER A 87 0.54 -0.81 4.95
CA SER A 87 -0.67 -1.22 4.22
C SER A 87 -0.68 -2.72 3.93
N SER A 88 0.47 -3.30 3.56
CA SER A 88 0.60 -4.75 3.35
C SER A 88 0.41 -5.54 4.64
N PHE A 89 0.91 -5.04 5.76
CA PHE A 89 0.68 -5.62 7.09
C PHE A 89 -0.80 -5.64 7.46
N LEU A 90 -1.52 -4.54 7.23
CA LEU A 90 -2.95 -4.46 7.49
C LEU A 90 -3.74 -5.41 6.57
N LEU A 91 -3.36 -5.50 5.28
CA LEU A 91 -3.99 -6.43 4.33
C LEU A 91 -3.72 -7.90 4.71
N TYR A 92 -2.59 -8.21 5.30
CA TYR A 92 -2.29 -9.56 5.82
C TYR A 92 -3.20 -9.94 7.00
N ASN A 93 -3.59 -8.98 7.82
CA ASN A 93 -4.44 -9.15 8.99
C ASN A 93 -5.94 -8.85 8.71
N ILE A 94 -6.41 -9.13 7.51
CA ILE A 94 -7.83 -8.99 7.18
C ILE A 94 -8.64 -10.19 7.68
N ASP A 95 -9.77 -9.93 8.32
CA ASP A 95 -10.83 -10.92 8.48
C ASP A 95 -11.73 -10.90 7.24
N LEU A 96 -11.63 -11.96 6.44
CA LEU A 96 -12.40 -12.11 5.21
C LEU A 96 -13.88 -12.36 5.46
N LYS A 97 -14.25 -12.94 6.61
CA LYS A 97 -15.65 -13.22 6.98
C LYS A 97 -16.33 -11.94 7.45
N ALA A 98 -15.68 -11.21 8.34
CA ALA A 98 -16.18 -9.94 8.85
C ALA A 98 -16.00 -8.78 7.84
N ARG A 99 -15.23 -8.97 6.77
CA ARG A 99 -14.88 -7.95 5.77
C ARG A 99 -14.30 -6.68 6.41
N THR A 100 -13.45 -6.86 7.42
CA THR A 100 -12.77 -5.78 8.13
C THR A 100 -11.30 -6.13 8.37
N ILE A 101 -10.51 -5.13 8.76
CA ILE A 101 -9.17 -5.36 9.29
C ILE A 101 -9.32 -5.93 10.71
N ASP A 102 -8.71 -7.07 10.98
CA ASP A 102 -8.71 -7.68 12.31
C ASP A 102 -7.73 -6.93 13.21
N ARG A 103 -8.27 -5.98 13.98
CA ARG A 103 -7.49 -5.13 14.88
C ARG A 103 -6.74 -5.95 15.95
N ALA A 104 -7.35 -7.01 16.48
CA ALA A 104 -6.71 -7.82 17.52
C ALA A 104 -5.44 -8.50 16.99
N LYS A 105 -5.51 -9.10 15.80
CA LYS A 105 -4.33 -9.66 15.12
C LYS A 105 -3.29 -8.60 14.77
N CYS A 106 -3.74 -7.39 14.38
CA CYS A 106 -2.80 -6.29 14.15
C CYS A 106 -2.02 -5.96 15.43
N ILE A 107 -2.70 -5.81 16.56
CA ILE A 107 -2.05 -5.49 17.85
C ILE A 107 -1.06 -6.60 18.25
N GLU A 108 -1.47 -7.87 18.14
CA GLU A 108 -0.63 -9.02 18.49
C GLU A 108 0.65 -9.11 17.65
N SER A 109 0.53 -8.89 16.32
CA SER A 109 1.65 -9.07 15.38
C SER A 109 2.42 -7.78 15.04
N PHE A 110 2.04 -6.63 15.63
CA PHE A 110 2.62 -5.34 15.27
C PHE A 110 4.11 -5.20 15.62
N ASN A 111 4.52 -5.70 16.78
CA ASN A 111 5.93 -5.67 17.18
C ASN A 111 6.82 -6.47 16.23
N ASP A 112 6.37 -7.66 15.81
CA ASP A 112 7.07 -8.47 14.81
C ASP A 112 7.16 -7.76 13.46
N PHE A 113 6.08 -7.09 13.04
CA PHE A 113 6.10 -6.23 11.85
C PHE A 113 7.13 -5.11 11.94
N LEU A 114 7.23 -4.41 13.08
CA LEU A 114 8.19 -3.32 13.27
C LEU A 114 9.64 -3.82 13.18
N LEU A 115 9.94 -4.97 13.78
CA LEU A 115 11.26 -5.60 13.68
C LEU A 115 11.60 -5.94 12.23
N LYS A 116 10.71 -6.63 11.51
CA LYS A 116 10.90 -6.98 10.10
C LYS A 116 11.05 -5.75 9.21
N GLN A 117 10.29 -4.69 9.47
CA GLN A 117 10.44 -3.41 8.76
C GLN A 117 11.82 -2.81 9.00
N GLN A 118 12.31 -2.81 10.24
CA GLN A 118 13.62 -2.26 10.59
C GLN A 118 14.74 -3.07 9.93
N ASP A 119 14.66 -4.39 9.93
CA ASP A 119 15.61 -5.28 9.27
C ASP A 119 15.67 -5.02 7.78
N LEU A 120 14.50 -4.90 7.13
CA LEU A 120 14.41 -4.60 5.70
C LEU A 120 15.01 -3.22 5.37
N ILE A 121 14.71 -2.20 6.17
CA ILE A 121 15.26 -0.84 5.97
C ILE A 121 16.78 -0.87 6.14
N THR A 122 17.29 -1.59 7.13
CA THR A 122 18.73 -1.76 7.39
C THR A 122 19.39 -2.48 6.23
N TYR A 123 18.81 -3.58 5.76
CA TYR A 123 19.29 -4.32 4.59
C TYR A 123 19.38 -3.43 3.34
N ILE A 124 18.34 -2.65 3.06
CA ILE A 124 18.30 -1.71 1.93
C ILE A 124 19.43 -0.67 2.02
N LYS A 125 19.68 -0.12 3.23
CA LYS A 125 20.73 0.88 3.47
C LYS A 125 22.13 0.29 3.33
N VAL A 126 22.38 -0.83 3.97
CA VAL A 126 23.68 -1.52 3.94
C VAL A 126 24.06 -1.90 2.50
N ASN A 127 23.11 -2.43 1.75
CA ASN A 127 23.34 -2.83 0.35
C ASN A 127 23.17 -1.68 -0.66
N LYS A 128 22.95 -0.45 -0.20
CA LYS A 128 22.74 0.75 -1.04
C LYS A 128 21.70 0.57 -2.14
N ILE A 129 20.63 -0.18 -1.85
CA ILE A 129 19.56 -0.49 -2.80
C ILE A 129 18.67 0.73 -2.97
N LYS A 130 18.61 1.29 -4.18
CA LYS A 130 17.72 2.43 -4.50
C LYS A 130 16.29 1.93 -4.69
N VAL A 131 15.42 2.19 -3.72
CA VAL A 131 13.98 1.91 -3.81
C VAL A 131 13.24 3.21 -4.11
N ALA A 132 12.84 3.38 -5.36
CA ALA A 132 12.15 4.58 -5.80
C ALA A 132 10.84 4.81 -5.03
N ASN A 133 10.60 6.05 -4.61
CA ASN A 133 9.37 6.48 -3.92
C ASN A 133 9.06 5.76 -2.59
N SER A 134 10.03 5.09 -1.98
CA SER A 134 9.84 4.40 -0.69
C SER A 134 9.87 5.33 0.52
N GLY A 135 10.47 6.51 0.40
CA GLY A 135 10.78 7.41 1.52
C GLY A 135 11.95 6.93 2.38
N ILE A 136 12.59 5.82 2.03
CA ILE A 136 13.81 5.33 2.69
C ILE A 136 14.99 6.10 2.09
N LYS A 137 15.66 6.87 2.93
CA LYS A 137 16.90 7.59 2.56
C LYS A 137 18.09 6.66 2.80
N LEU A 138 18.95 6.56 1.78
CA LEU A 138 20.22 5.84 1.87
C LEU A 138 21.24 6.63 2.70
#